data_d28f509a975db36463d98db269fa7e1c
#
_entry.id   d28f509a975db36463d98db269fa7e1c
#
_cell.length_a   1.000
_cell.length_b   1.000
_cell.length_c   1.000
_cell.angle_alpha   90.00
_cell.angle_beta   90.00
_cell.angle_gamma   90.00
#
_symmetry.space_group_name_H-M   'P 1'
#
loop_
_entity.id
_entity.type
_entity.pdbx_description
1 polymer ?
#
loop_
_entity_poly.entity_id
_entity_poly.type
_entity_poly.pdbx_seq_one_letter_code
_entity_poly.pdbx_strand_id
1 'polypeptide(L)'
;MASKFKSPLHEMVSTTPTDLWNDSCSIHELTYAIEHGAVGATSNPTIVYNVLQQELGLWEDRIHQLIEENPNWSEVEITWKIFEEIGLKGAELLLPVFEREAGKKGRLSIQTNPANYRNAEAVAKQAVYFDSLAPNIQVKAPVTQAGIKAI
;
A
#
# COMPACT_ATOMS: atom_id res chain seq x y z
N MET A 1 15.08 -34.04 8.33
CA MET A 1 14.43 -33.56 7.07
C MET A 1 14.29 -32.06 7.18
N ALA A 2 14.72 -31.33 6.16
CA ALA A 2 14.50 -29.87 6.16
C ALA A 2 12.98 -29.62 6.10
N SER A 3 12.50 -28.62 6.86
CA SER A 3 11.09 -28.24 6.84
C SER A 3 10.71 -27.80 5.41
N LYS A 4 9.55 -28.25 4.93
CA LYS A 4 8.95 -27.81 3.66
C LYS A 4 8.63 -26.29 3.69
N PHE A 5 8.49 -25.73 4.88
CA PHE A 5 8.08 -24.36 5.12
C PHE A 5 9.26 -23.51 5.60
N LYS A 6 9.30 -22.26 5.17
CA LYS A 6 10.35 -21.28 5.52
C LYS A 6 10.26 -20.81 6.99
N SER A 7 9.04 -20.88 7.59
CA SER A 7 8.78 -20.48 8.97
C SER A 7 7.47 -21.10 9.49
N PRO A 8 7.20 -21.11 10.81
CA PRO A 8 5.91 -21.53 11.36
C PRO A 8 4.74 -20.69 10.81
N LEU A 9 4.94 -19.40 10.56
CA LEU A 9 3.93 -18.53 9.96
C LEU A 9 3.64 -18.93 8.52
N HIS A 10 4.67 -19.26 7.73
CA HIS A 10 4.50 -19.77 6.37
C HIS A 10 3.78 -21.12 6.35
N GLU A 11 4.04 -22.00 7.32
CA GLU A 11 3.30 -23.23 7.49
C GLU A 11 1.82 -22.98 7.76
N MET A 12 1.51 -22.10 8.72
CA MET A 12 0.13 -21.73 9.06
C MET A 12 -0.66 -21.23 7.86
N VAL A 13 -0.14 -20.25 7.13
CA VAL A 13 -0.86 -19.67 5.95
C VAL A 13 -0.94 -20.63 4.77
N SER A 14 -0.06 -21.64 4.71
CA SER A 14 -0.07 -22.65 3.64
C SER A 14 -0.99 -23.84 3.95
N THR A 15 -1.35 -24.07 5.22
CA THR A 15 -2.09 -25.24 5.67
C THR A 15 -3.45 -24.92 6.28
N THR A 16 -3.75 -23.65 6.48
CA THR A 16 -5.03 -23.15 7.04
C THR A 16 -5.67 -22.13 6.11
N PRO A 17 -6.95 -21.78 6.27
CA PRO A 17 -7.59 -20.71 5.50
C PRO A 17 -7.19 -19.30 5.94
N THR A 18 -6.15 -19.13 6.74
CA THR A 18 -5.69 -17.84 7.24
C THR A 18 -4.89 -17.10 6.17
N ASP A 19 -5.25 -15.86 5.88
CA ASP A 19 -4.48 -14.95 5.03
C ASP A 19 -3.53 -14.09 5.88
N LEU A 20 -2.28 -14.01 5.48
CA LEU A 20 -1.28 -13.11 6.06
C LEU A 20 -1.21 -11.82 5.24
N TRP A 21 -1.33 -10.69 5.92
CA TRP A 21 -1.09 -9.36 5.35
C TRP A 21 0.12 -8.72 6.02
N ASN A 22 1.02 -8.14 5.22
CA ASN A 22 2.15 -7.38 5.73
C ASN A 22 1.72 -5.97 6.12
N ASP A 23 2.04 -5.52 7.34
CA ASP A 23 1.71 -4.17 7.80
C ASP A 23 2.81 -3.15 7.42
N SER A 24 3.27 -3.24 6.18
CA SER A 24 4.24 -2.33 5.59
C SER A 24 4.19 -2.44 4.06
N CYS A 25 4.49 -1.33 3.37
CA CYS A 25 4.69 -1.26 1.93
C CYS A 25 6.18 -1.06 1.55
N SER A 26 7.12 -1.24 2.48
CA SER A 26 8.56 -1.29 2.22
C SER A 26 8.86 -2.36 1.17
N ILE A 27 9.67 -2.01 0.18
CA ILE A 27 10.06 -2.95 -0.89
C ILE A 27 10.73 -4.19 -0.31
N HIS A 28 11.66 -3.98 0.62
CA HIS A 28 12.41 -5.07 1.25
C HIS A 28 11.50 -5.96 2.12
N GLU A 29 10.72 -5.36 3.03
CA GLU A 29 9.86 -6.11 3.95
C GLU A 29 8.74 -6.85 3.20
N LEU A 30 8.12 -6.21 2.22
CA LEU A 30 7.04 -6.81 1.45
C LEU A 30 7.55 -7.96 0.57
N THR A 31 8.72 -7.83 -0.06
CA THR A 31 9.34 -8.91 -0.81
C THR A 31 9.56 -10.13 0.09
N TYR A 32 10.16 -9.93 1.26
CA TYR A 32 10.35 -10.99 2.25
C TYR A 32 9.02 -11.62 2.71
N ALA A 33 8.02 -10.79 3.00
CA ALA A 33 6.72 -11.26 3.46
C ALA A 33 5.99 -12.11 2.39
N ILE A 34 6.02 -11.69 1.11
CA ILE A 34 5.45 -12.45 -0.01
C ILE A 34 6.12 -13.82 -0.13
N GLU A 35 7.44 -13.88 -0.02
CA GLU A 35 8.19 -15.15 -0.03
C GLU A 35 7.81 -16.08 1.14
N HIS A 36 7.28 -15.52 2.22
CA HIS A 36 6.83 -16.24 3.42
C HIS A 36 5.31 -16.38 3.50
N GLY A 37 4.60 -16.21 2.38
CA GLY A 37 3.18 -16.50 2.25
C GLY A 37 2.24 -15.32 2.47
N ALA A 38 2.74 -14.09 2.55
CA ALA A 38 1.85 -12.93 2.60
C ALA A 38 1.10 -12.76 1.26
N VAL A 39 -0.19 -12.45 1.38
CA VAL A 39 -1.10 -12.31 0.24
C VAL A 39 -1.71 -10.91 0.13
N GLY A 40 -1.20 -9.96 0.88
CA GLY A 40 -1.60 -8.57 0.85
C GLY A 40 -0.70 -7.71 1.73
N ALA A 41 -0.85 -6.40 1.61
CA ALA A 41 -0.15 -5.44 2.44
C ALA A 41 -1.02 -4.21 2.74
N THR A 42 -0.66 -3.49 3.80
CA THR A 42 -1.30 -2.24 4.18
C THR A 42 -0.35 -1.07 4.04
N SER A 43 -0.91 0.09 3.73
CA SER A 43 -0.23 1.37 3.80
C SER A 43 -1.11 2.43 4.45
N ASN A 44 -0.49 3.39 5.11
CA ASN A 44 -1.08 4.61 5.62
C ASN A 44 0.03 5.67 5.74
N PRO A 45 -0.29 6.96 6.01
CA PRO A 45 0.73 8.00 6.08
C PRO A 45 1.88 7.72 7.06
N THR A 46 1.61 7.09 8.20
CA THR A 46 2.64 6.74 9.19
C THR A 46 3.56 5.62 8.67
N ILE A 47 2.97 4.58 8.08
CA ILE A 47 3.74 3.48 7.46
C ILE A 47 4.66 4.04 6.36
N VAL A 48 4.12 4.85 5.45
CA VAL A 48 4.91 5.43 4.35
C VAL A 48 6.01 6.35 4.87
N TYR A 49 5.74 7.15 5.90
CA TYR A 49 6.79 7.96 6.54
C TYR A 49 7.93 7.07 7.07
N ASN A 50 7.62 5.97 7.74
CA ASN A 50 8.63 5.04 8.25
C ASN A 50 9.40 4.37 7.11
N VAL A 51 8.71 3.97 6.04
CA VAL A 51 9.34 3.41 4.84
C VAL A 51 10.30 4.41 4.20
N LEU A 52 9.88 5.67 4.04
CA LEU A 52 10.76 6.73 3.53
C LEU A 52 12.01 6.93 4.38
N GLN A 53 11.88 6.89 5.71
CA GLN A 53 13.04 7.01 6.61
C GLN A 53 14.04 5.84 6.44
N GLN A 54 13.53 4.64 6.20
CA GLN A 54 14.36 3.44 6.04
C GLN A 54 14.94 3.31 4.63
N GLU A 55 14.19 3.71 3.62
CA GLU A 55 14.50 3.52 2.20
C GLU A 55 14.80 4.85 1.48
N LEU A 56 15.17 5.91 2.20
CA LEU A 56 15.36 7.26 1.63
C LEU A 56 16.26 7.24 0.39
N GLY A 57 17.35 6.49 0.42
CA GLY A 57 18.27 6.37 -0.72
C GLY A 57 17.65 5.78 -1.99
N LEU A 58 16.48 5.12 -1.92
CA LEU A 58 15.74 4.65 -3.08
C LEU A 58 14.78 5.72 -3.64
N TRP A 59 14.40 6.69 -2.81
CA TRP A 59 13.36 7.68 -3.12
C TRP A 59 13.88 9.10 -3.29
N GLU A 60 15.09 9.41 -2.84
CA GLU A 60 15.66 10.75 -2.81
C GLU A 60 15.72 11.38 -4.21
N ASP A 61 16.25 10.66 -5.19
CA ASP A 61 16.32 11.15 -6.58
C ASP A 61 14.92 11.42 -7.16
N ARG A 62 13.94 10.55 -6.84
CA ARG A 62 12.57 10.74 -7.29
C ARG A 62 11.89 11.93 -6.63
N ILE A 63 12.17 12.19 -5.35
CA ILE A 63 11.68 13.38 -4.64
C ILE A 63 12.23 14.64 -5.30
N HIS A 64 13.53 14.70 -5.58
CA HIS A 64 14.15 15.83 -6.27
C HIS A 64 13.54 16.05 -7.66
N GLN A 65 13.38 14.98 -8.43
CA GLN A 65 12.73 15.05 -9.74
C GLN A 65 11.30 15.60 -9.65
N LEU A 66 10.48 15.15 -8.68
CA LEU A 66 9.12 15.66 -8.49
C LEU A 66 9.09 17.16 -8.16
N ILE A 67 10.06 17.64 -7.36
CA ILE A 67 10.20 19.06 -7.04
C ILE A 67 10.54 19.86 -8.29
N GLU A 68 11.46 19.38 -9.11
CA GLU A 68 11.86 20.03 -10.35
C GLU A 68 10.74 20.05 -11.40
N GLU A 69 10.03 18.93 -11.57
CA GLU A 69 8.90 18.79 -12.50
C GLU A 69 7.69 19.65 -12.10
N ASN A 70 7.54 19.95 -10.80
CA ASN A 70 6.36 20.61 -10.24
C ASN A 70 6.72 21.79 -9.33
N PRO A 71 7.35 22.88 -9.85
CA PRO A 71 7.89 23.97 -9.05
C PRO A 71 6.83 24.77 -8.25
N ASN A 72 5.55 24.57 -8.56
CA ASN A 72 4.43 25.21 -7.87
C ASN A 72 3.76 24.30 -6.82
N TRP A 73 4.20 23.05 -6.68
CA TRP A 73 3.64 22.14 -5.68
C TRP A 73 4.18 22.47 -4.30
N SER A 74 3.31 22.37 -3.32
CA SER A 74 3.68 22.43 -1.92
C SER A 74 4.36 21.13 -1.47
N GLU A 75 5.06 21.18 -0.34
CA GLU A 75 5.63 19.99 0.31
C GLU A 75 4.57 18.90 0.55
N VAL A 76 3.33 19.30 0.84
CA VAL A 76 2.21 18.37 1.05
C VAL A 76 1.85 17.64 -0.24
N GLU A 77 1.82 18.32 -1.38
CA GLU A 77 1.53 17.71 -2.68
C GLU A 77 2.63 16.73 -3.09
N ILE A 78 3.90 17.11 -2.92
CA ILE A 78 5.04 16.21 -3.14
C ILE A 78 4.94 14.98 -2.24
N THR A 79 4.65 15.17 -0.94
CA THR A 79 4.50 14.08 0.02
C THR A 79 3.40 13.10 -0.38
N TRP A 80 2.23 13.60 -0.82
CA TRP A 80 1.14 12.74 -1.29
C TRP A 80 1.48 12.02 -2.57
N LYS A 81 2.25 12.63 -3.46
CA LYS A 81 2.71 11.94 -4.68
C LYS A 81 3.69 10.82 -4.38
N ILE A 82 4.62 11.03 -3.47
CA ILE A 82 5.52 9.97 -3.00
C ILE A 82 4.75 8.86 -2.27
N PHE A 83 3.76 9.22 -1.43
CA PHE A 83 2.86 8.26 -0.79
C PHE A 83 2.19 7.34 -1.82
N GLU A 84 1.68 7.91 -2.90
CA GLU A 84 1.06 7.20 -4.00
C GLU A 84 2.05 6.26 -4.70
N GLU A 85 3.25 6.76 -5.05
CA GLU A 85 4.27 6.00 -5.78
C GLU A 85 4.83 4.83 -4.94
N ILE A 86 5.00 5.00 -3.64
CA ILE A 86 5.36 3.93 -2.71
C ILE A 86 4.24 2.88 -2.66
N GLY A 87 2.99 3.31 -2.58
CA GLY A 87 1.84 2.42 -2.64
C GLY A 87 1.77 1.64 -3.94
N LEU A 88 1.96 2.31 -5.08
CA LEU A 88 1.99 1.65 -6.39
C LEU A 88 3.11 0.60 -6.49
N LYS A 89 4.29 0.91 -5.94
CA LYS A 89 5.39 -0.06 -5.92
C LYS A 89 5.06 -1.30 -5.10
N GLY A 90 4.39 -1.14 -3.95
CA GLY A 90 3.87 -2.25 -3.16
C GLY A 90 2.80 -3.06 -3.91
N ALA A 91 1.89 -2.40 -4.63
CA ALA A 91 0.89 -3.06 -5.45
C ALA A 91 1.54 -3.87 -6.60
N GLU A 92 2.58 -3.33 -7.24
CA GLU A 92 3.36 -4.02 -8.28
C GLU A 92 3.97 -5.33 -7.75
N LEU A 93 4.57 -5.31 -6.55
CA LEU A 93 5.14 -6.51 -5.92
C LEU A 93 4.08 -7.58 -5.63
N LEU A 94 2.87 -7.17 -5.30
CA LEU A 94 1.74 -8.06 -5.02
C LEU A 94 1.00 -8.55 -6.27
N LEU A 95 1.22 -7.94 -7.44
CA LEU A 95 0.50 -8.26 -8.66
C LEU A 95 0.58 -9.74 -9.06
N PRO A 96 1.73 -10.44 -8.97
CA PRO A 96 1.80 -11.87 -9.27
C PRO A 96 0.91 -12.73 -8.35
N VAL A 97 0.74 -12.31 -7.08
CA VAL A 97 -0.18 -12.98 -6.15
C VAL A 97 -1.62 -12.72 -6.58
N PHE A 98 -1.96 -11.50 -6.96
CA PHE A 98 -3.28 -11.11 -7.42
C PHE A 98 -3.72 -11.90 -8.66
N GLU A 99 -2.84 -12.03 -9.64
CA GLU A 99 -3.10 -12.79 -10.87
C GLU A 99 -3.28 -14.28 -10.59
N ARG A 100 -2.36 -14.89 -9.83
CA ARG A 100 -2.42 -16.30 -9.44
C ARG A 100 -3.70 -16.65 -8.69
N GLU A 101 -4.17 -15.76 -7.82
CA GLU A 101 -5.36 -15.96 -6.99
C GLU A 101 -6.65 -15.41 -7.66
N ALA A 102 -6.61 -15.15 -8.96
CA ALA A 102 -7.75 -14.66 -9.75
C ALA A 102 -8.44 -13.41 -9.12
N GLY A 103 -7.65 -12.48 -8.63
CA GLY A 103 -8.10 -11.21 -8.04
C GLY A 103 -8.63 -11.28 -6.60
N LYS A 104 -8.63 -12.47 -5.98
CA LYS A 104 -9.16 -12.64 -4.61
C LYS A 104 -8.16 -12.20 -3.54
N LYS A 105 -6.86 -12.31 -3.82
CA LYS A 105 -5.73 -11.96 -2.93
C LYS A 105 -4.75 -11.08 -3.69
N GLY A 106 -3.62 -10.70 -3.10
CA GLY A 106 -2.59 -9.90 -3.77
C GLY A 106 -2.90 -8.41 -3.83
N ARG A 107 -3.62 -7.88 -2.83
CA ARG A 107 -4.01 -6.47 -2.79
C ARG A 107 -3.13 -5.64 -1.86
N LEU A 108 -2.87 -4.40 -2.27
CA LEU A 108 -2.36 -3.36 -1.38
C LEU A 108 -3.52 -2.48 -0.89
N SER A 109 -3.65 -2.35 0.42
CA SER A 109 -4.60 -1.41 1.03
C SER A 109 -3.95 -0.04 1.17
N ILE A 110 -4.49 0.97 0.46
CA ILE A 110 -4.07 2.37 0.55
C ILE A 110 -5.13 3.20 1.28
N GLN A 111 -4.71 4.11 2.15
CA GLN A 111 -5.62 4.94 2.93
C GLN A 111 -5.86 6.29 2.28
N THR A 112 -7.14 6.75 2.24
CA THR A 112 -7.47 8.11 1.86
C THR A 112 -6.89 9.14 2.84
N ASN A 113 -6.68 10.38 2.36
CA ASN A 113 -6.13 11.46 3.17
C ASN A 113 -6.99 11.72 4.43
N PRO A 114 -6.44 11.55 5.63
CA PRO A 114 -7.18 11.77 6.86
C PRO A 114 -7.65 13.24 7.03
N ALA A 115 -7.04 14.21 6.36
CA ALA A 115 -7.53 15.59 6.36
C ALA A 115 -8.96 15.72 5.80
N ASN A 116 -9.40 14.77 4.96
CA ASN A 116 -10.75 14.74 4.37
C ASN A 116 -11.82 14.14 5.30
N TYR A 117 -11.53 13.85 6.55
CA TYR A 117 -12.38 13.07 7.47
C TYR A 117 -13.80 13.64 7.69
N ARG A 118 -14.07 14.89 7.32
CA ARG A 118 -15.39 15.56 7.38
C ARG A 118 -16.04 15.75 6.02
N ASN A 119 -15.38 15.41 4.92
CA ASN A 119 -15.84 15.65 3.56
C ASN A 119 -16.01 14.35 2.80
N ALA A 120 -17.25 13.83 2.74
CA ALA A 120 -17.56 12.56 2.08
C ALA A 120 -17.23 12.58 0.59
N GLU A 121 -17.48 13.69 -0.11
CA GLU A 121 -17.21 13.81 -1.53
C GLU A 121 -15.68 13.76 -1.82
N ALA A 122 -14.88 14.45 -1.01
CA ALA A 122 -13.42 14.42 -1.13
C ALA A 122 -12.85 13.02 -0.83
N VAL A 123 -13.39 12.32 0.18
CA VAL A 123 -13.02 10.92 0.46
C VAL A 123 -13.37 10.02 -0.72
N ALA A 124 -14.61 10.10 -1.23
CA ALA A 124 -15.06 9.29 -2.35
C ALA A 124 -14.24 9.55 -3.63
N LYS A 125 -14.01 10.83 -3.96
CA LYS A 125 -13.20 11.22 -5.13
C LYS A 125 -11.78 10.66 -5.04
N GLN A 126 -11.14 10.76 -3.88
CA GLN A 126 -9.79 10.22 -3.70
C GLN A 126 -9.79 8.69 -3.70
N ALA A 127 -10.83 8.05 -3.16
CA ALA A 127 -10.96 6.59 -3.19
C ALA A 127 -11.06 6.06 -4.63
N VAL A 128 -11.91 6.67 -5.46
CA VAL A 128 -12.05 6.33 -6.89
C VAL A 128 -10.72 6.56 -7.63
N TYR A 129 -10.03 7.66 -7.33
CA TYR A 129 -8.71 7.93 -7.92
C TYR A 129 -7.71 6.84 -7.55
N PHE A 130 -7.56 6.49 -6.27
CA PHE A 130 -6.63 5.46 -5.84
C PHE A 130 -6.96 4.07 -6.43
N ASP A 131 -8.25 3.71 -6.47
CA ASP A 131 -8.70 2.45 -7.08
C ASP A 131 -8.32 2.36 -8.57
N SER A 132 -8.30 3.49 -9.27
CA SER A 132 -7.93 3.54 -10.69
C SER A 132 -6.43 3.39 -10.98
N LEU A 133 -5.56 3.48 -9.96
CA LEU A 133 -4.10 3.47 -10.15
C LEU A 133 -3.54 2.08 -10.49
N ALA A 134 -4.13 1.01 -9.92
CA ALA A 134 -3.73 -0.35 -10.23
C ALA A 134 -4.87 -1.34 -9.92
N PRO A 135 -4.95 -2.49 -10.62
CA PRO A 135 -6.06 -3.46 -10.49
C PRO A 135 -6.14 -4.12 -9.11
N ASN A 136 -5.06 -4.10 -8.36
CA ASN A 136 -4.95 -4.74 -7.05
C ASN A 136 -4.81 -3.75 -5.89
N ILE A 137 -5.23 -2.51 -6.07
CA ILE A 137 -5.42 -1.56 -4.98
C ILE A 137 -6.75 -1.85 -4.28
N GLN A 138 -6.74 -1.70 -2.96
CA GLN A 138 -7.92 -1.69 -2.10
C GLN A 138 -7.88 -0.43 -1.24
N VAL A 139 -8.93 0.39 -1.32
CA VAL A 139 -8.92 1.67 -0.62
C VAL A 139 -9.50 1.54 0.78
N LYS A 140 -8.82 2.13 1.76
CA LYS A 140 -9.25 2.24 3.15
C LYS A 140 -9.79 3.64 3.42
N ALA A 141 -11.07 3.74 3.76
CA ALA A 141 -11.71 4.96 4.22
C ALA A 141 -11.83 5.00 5.76
N PRO A 142 -11.80 6.19 6.39
CA PRO A 142 -11.98 6.30 7.84
C PRO A 142 -13.43 6.01 8.26
N VAL A 143 -13.64 5.37 9.42
CA VAL A 143 -14.96 5.14 10.01
C VAL A 143 -15.46 6.43 10.68
N THR A 144 -15.70 7.44 9.87
CA THR A 144 -16.36 8.69 10.25
C THR A 144 -17.71 8.78 9.56
N GLN A 145 -18.58 9.71 9.97
CA GLN A 145 -19.84 9.94 9.27
C GLN A 145 -19.63 10.26 7.78
N ALA A 146 -18.60 11.02 7.46
CA ALA A 146 -18.23 11.33 6.07
C ALA A 146 -17.67 10.09 5.34
N GLY A 147 -16.80 9.31 6.02
CA GLY A 147 -16.25 8.07 5.44
C GLY A 147 -17.33 7.03 5.14
N ILE A 148 -18.30 6.84 6.05
CA ILE A 148 -19.46 5.94 5.83
C ILE A 148 -20.34 6.41 4.66
N LYS A 149 -20.48 7.73 4.46
CA LYS A 149 -21.22 8.29 3.32
C LYS A 149 -20.47 8.20 2.00
N ALA A 150 -19.17 8.05 2.04
CA ALA A 150 -18.30 7.97 0.86
C ALA A 150 -18.26 6.57 0.23
N ILE A 151 -18.61 5.54 1.01
CA ILE A 151 -18.75 4.14 0.58
C ILE A 151 -20.12 3.91 -0.05
#